data_f1939e04903d53f8b4f74139d4e483bf
#
_entry.id   f1939e04903d53f8b4f74139d4e483bf
#
_cell.length_a   1.000
_cell.length_b   1.000
_cell.length_c   1.000
_cell.angle_alpha   90.00
_cell.angle_beta   90.00
_cell.angle_gamma   90.00
#
_symmetry.space_group_name_H-M   'P 1'
#
loop_
_entity.id
_entity.type
_entity.pdbx_description
1 polymer ?
#
loop_
_entity_poly.entity_id
_entity_poly.type
_entity_poly.pdbx_seq_one_letter_code
_entity_poly.pdbx_strand_id
1 'polypeptide(L)'
;PSSQLKKGTPQEYVDSMLTAVKSQLKRIYDLGGRKFAMIGIGAVGCCPSQRDRNKTEACNEAANLWASTYNQGLQSVLQEYTTQLKDFQYTYFDAYNVFLNLIQQPATYG
;
A
#
# COMPACT_ATOMS: atom_id res chain seq x y z
N PRO A 1 9.77 -13.05 4.68
CA PRO A 1 10.25 -14.28 4.06
C PRO A 1 9.13 -15.06 3.37
N SER A 2 9.49 -15.77 2.35
CA SER A 2 8.52 -16.55 1.56
C SER A 2 7.80 -17.61 2.40
N SER A 3 8.42 -18.11 3.47
CA SER A 3 7.80 -19.11 4.34
C SER A 3 6.57 -18.57 5.06
N GLN A 4 6.55 -17.28 5.38
CA GLN A 4 5.41 -16.65 6.01
C GLN A 4 4.23 -16.51 5.04
N LEU A 5 4.52 -16.24 3.77
CA LEU A 5 3.48 -16.14 2.76
C LEU A 5 2.72 -17.45 2.54
N LYS A 6 3.36 -18.57 2.82
CA LYS A 6 2.75 -19.88 2.66
C LYS A 6 1.86 -20.30 3.82
N LYS A 7 1.97 -19.63 4.97
CA LYS A 7 1.29 -20.05 6.21
C LYS A 7 0.01 -19.30 6.52
N GLY A 8 -0.27 -18.21 5.82
CA GLY A 8 -1.45 -17.42 6.07
C GLY A 8 -2.16 -17.03 4.78
N THR A 9 -3.37 -16.54 4.93
CA THR A 9 -4.09 -15.97 3.80
C THR A 9 -3.52 -14.60 3.45
N PRO A 10 -3.72 -14.11 2.21
CA PRO A 10 -3.31 -12.75 1.86
C PRO A 10 -3.89 -11.70 2.81
N GLN A 11 -5.14 -11.87 3.24
CA GLN A 11 -5.77 -10.93 4.15
C GLN A 11 -5.07 -10.93 5.52
N GLU A 12 -4.74 -12.09 6.04
CA GLU A 12 -4.03 -12.19 7.32
C GLU A 12 -2.66 -11.51 7.24
N TYR A 13 -1.98 -11.67 6.12
CA TYR A 13 -0.68 -11.07 5.91
C TYR A 13 -0.78 -9.54 5.85
N VAL A 14 -1.78 -9.04 5.12
CA VAL A 14 -2.05 -7.60 5.05
C VAL A 14 -2.38 -7.05 6.43
N ASP A 15 -3.19 -7.76 7.20
CA ASP A 15 -3.56 -7.34 8.55
C ASP A 15 -2.32 -7.24 9.46
N SER A 16 -1.39 -8.19 9.34
CA SER A 16 -0.13 -8.15 10.07
C SER A 16 0.69 -6.90 9.72
N MET A 17 0.78 -6.61 8.43
CA MET A 17 1.53 -5.43 7.96
C MET A 17 0.89 -4.15 8.47
N LEU A 18 -0.43 -4.05 8.43
CA LEU A 18 -1.15 -2.88 8.90
C LEU A 18 -1.01 -2.69 10.40
N THR A 19 -1.01 -3.80 11.16
CA THR A 19 -0.78 -3.74 12.59
C THR A 19 0.59 -3.16 12.90
N ALA A 20 1.61 -3.58 12.15
CA ALA A 20 2.97 -3.08 12.33
C ALA A 20 3.06 -1.59 12.00
N VAL A 21 2.45 -1.16 10.90
CA VAL A 21 2.44 0.25 10.50
C VAL A 21 1.72 1.10 11.54
N LYS A 22 0.58 0.62 12.02
CA LYS A 22 -0.20 1.32 13.04
C LYS A 22 0.64 1.55 14.30
N SER A 23 1.35 0.53 14.74
CA SER A 23 2.22 0.60 15.90
C SER A 23 3.35 1.61 15.70
N GLN A 24 3.97 1.60 14.52
CA GLN A 24 5.06 2.52 14.21
C GLN A 24 4.58 3.97 14.16
N LEU A 25 3.44 4.22 13.57
CA LEU A 25 2.85 5.56 13.51
C LEU A 25 2.56 6.08 14.92
N LYS A 26 2.02 5.22 15.78
CA LYS A 26 1.74 5.60 17.17
C LYS A 26 3.02 5.95 17.93
N ARG A 27 4.09 5.19 17.70
CA ARG A 27 5.38 5.48 18.32
C ARG A 27 5.92 6.83 17.89
N ILE A 28 5.84 7.14 16.60
CA ILE A 28 6.29 8.44 16.08
C ILE A 28 5.43 9.56 16.66
N TYR A 29 4.13 9.34 16.76
CA TYR A 29 3.22 10.30 17.38
C TYR A 29 3.61 10.56 18.84
N ASP A 30 3.88 9.50 19.58
CA ASP A 30 4.26 9.62 20.99
C ASP A 30 5.58 10.35 21.18
N LEU A 31 6.45 10.32 20.17
CA LEU A 31 7.71 11.06 20.17
C LEU A 31 7.56 12.50 19.71
N GLY A 32 6.35 12.94 19.37
CA GLY A 32 6.08 14.30 18.99
C GLY A 32 5.70 14.55 17.54
N GLY A 33 5.71 13.50 16.70
CA GLY A 33 5.31 13.63 15.31
C GLY A 33 3.82 13.91 15.17
N ARG A 34 3.47 14.85 14.29
CA ARG A 34 2.07 15.21 14.08
C ARG A 34 1.67 15.21 12.62
N LYS A 35 2.61 15.51 11.72
CA LYS A 35 2.36 15.53 10.29
C LYS A 35 3.04 14.33 9.64
N PHE A 36 2.27 13.55 8.89
CA PHE A 36 2.75 12.32 8.26
C PHE A 36 2.49 12.38 6.77
N ALA A 37 3.49 12.05 5.98
CA ALA A 37 3.33 11.86 4.54
C ALA A 37 3.43 10.38 4.26
N MET A 38 2.35 9.79 3.77
CA MET A 38 2.26 8.35 3.51
C MET A 38 2.08 8.09 2.03
N ILE A 39 2.77 7.06 1.55
CA ILE A 39 2.68 6.65 0.16
C ILE A 39 2.16 5.22 0.13
N GLY A 40 1.11 4.99 -0.66
CA GLY A 40 0.59 3.65 -0.87
C GLY A 40 1.51 2.82 -1.75
N ILE A 41 1.24 1.52 -1.77
CA ILE A 41 1.98 0.61 -2.66
C ILE A 41 1.46 0.80 -4.08
N GLY A 42 2.37 0.90 -5.05
CA GLY A 42 2.00 1.02 -6.45
C GLY A 42 1.42 -0.28 -7.01
N ALA A 43 1.03 -0.25 -8.29
CA ALA A 43 0.49 -1.43 -8.97
C ALA A 43 1.61 -2.41 -9.29
N VAL A 44 2.17 -3.04 -8.25
CA VAL A 44 3.37 -3.86 -8.37
C VAL A 44 3.22 -5.07 -9.29
N GLY A 45 1.97 -5.55 -9.48
CA GLY A 45 1.70 -6.63 -10.41
C GLY A 45 1.89 -6.26 -11.86
N CYS A 46 1.99 -4.95 -12.15
CA CYS A 46 2.22 -4.45 -13.51
C CYS A 46 3.67 -4.10 -13.78
N CYS A 47 4.57 -4.36 -12.82
CA CYS A 47 6.01 -4.18 -13.06
C CYS A 47 6.50 -5.14 -14.14
N PRO A 48 7.48 -4.72 -14.95
CA PRO A 48 7.98 -5.59 -16.05
C PRO A 48 8.36 -6.99 -15.60
N SER A 49 8.97 -7.14 -14.44
CA SER A 49 9.35 -8.47 -13.92
C SER A 49 8.15 -9.36 -13.67
N GLN A 50 7.02 -8.81 -13.25
CA GLN A 50 5.80 -9.59 -13.02
C GLN A 50 5.10 -9.91 -14.34
N ARG A 51 5.11 -8.99 -15.28
CA ARG A 51 4.50 -9.19 -16.58
C ARG A 51 5.25 -10.25 -17.39
N ASP A 52 6.57 -10.28 -17.28
CA ASP A 52 7.40 -11.29 -17.95
C ASP A 52 7.11 -12.70 -17.49
N ARG A 53 6.68 -12.86 -16.23
CA ARG A 53 6.32 -14.16 -15.66
C ARG A 53 4.95 -14.65 -16.13
N ASN A 54 4.14 -13.75 -16.64
CA ASN A 54 2.79 -14.07 -17.09
C ASN A 54 2.83 -14.38 -18.59
N LYS A 55 2.23 -15.51 -18.99
CA LYS A 55 2.23 -15.94 -20.38
C LYS A 55 1.58 -14.94 -21.33
N THR A 56 0.65 -14.14 -20.83
CA THR A 56 -0.04 -13.12 -21.62
C THR A 56 0.60 -11.75 -21.51
N GLU A 57 1.69 -11.64 -20.75
CA GLU A 57 2.34 -10.38 -20.44
C GLU A 57 1.41 -9.37 -19.77
N ALA A 58 0.29 -9.84 -19.23
CA ALA A 58 -0.64 -9.00 -18.48
C ALA A 58 -0.13 -8.76 -17.08
N CYS A 59 -0.70 -7.77 -16.40
CA CYS A 59 -0.39 -7.50 -15.02
C CYS A 59 -0.78 -8.67 -14.13
N ASN A 60 -0.04 -8.86 -13.03
CA ASN A 60 -0.38 -9.86 -12.03
C ASN A 60 -1.49 -9.32 -11.16
N GLU A 61 -2.71 -9.74 -11.42
CA GLU A 61 -3.88 -9.23 -10.72
C GLU A 61 -3.88 -9.58 -9.22
N ALA A 62 -3.37 -10.75 -8.87
CA ALA A 62 -3.30 -11.14 -7.46
C ALA A 62 -2.40 -10.20 -6.66
N ALA A 63 -1.24 -9.85 -7.22
CA ALA A 63 -0.34 -8.91 -6.56
C ALA A 63 -0.96 -7.51 -6.47
N ASN A 64 -1.66 -7.07 -7.51
CA ASN A 64 -2.33 -5.78 -7.51
C ASN A 64 -3.47 -5.74 -6.50
N LEU A 65 -4.25 -6.82 -6.39
CA LEU A 65 -5.30 -6.92 -5.40
C LEU A 65 -4.73 -6.82 -3.99
N TRP A 66 -3.61 -7.48 -3.76
CA TRP A 66 -2.93 -7.47 -2.48
C TRP A 66 -2.49 -6.05 -2.11
N ALA A 67 -1.87 -5.34 -3.06
CA ALA A 67 -1.45 -3.97 -2.85
C ALA A 67 -2.64 -3.05 -2.60
N SER A 68 -3.71 -3.21 -3.38
CA SER A 68 -4.93 -2.42 -3.23
C SER A 68 -5.58 -2.64 -1.86
N THR A 69 -5.63 -3.88 -1.41
CA THR A 69 -6.19 -4.22 -0.09
C THR A 69 -5.39 -3.57 1.02
N TYR A 70 -4.06 -3.62 0.93
CA TYR A 70 -3.19 -2.97 1.90
C TYR A 70 -3.42 -1.46 1.90
N ASN A 71 -3.50 -0.85 0.71
CA ASN A 71 -3.68 0.60 0.60
C ASN A 71 -5.00 1.06 1.22
N GLN A 72 -6.07 0.30 1.03
CA GLN A 72 -7.35 0.61 1.64
C GLN A 72 -7.27 0.55 3.16
N GLY A 73 -6.62 -0.48 3.68
CA GLY A 73 -6.42 -0.63 5.11
C GLY A 73 -5.57 0.49 5.70
N LEU A 74 -4.53 0.89 4.97
CA LEU A 74 -3.67 1.99 5.42
C LEU A 74 -4.45 3.30 5.52
N GLN A 75 -5.28 3.61 4.53
CA GLN A 75 -6.12 4.80 4.58
C GLN A 75 -7.07 4.77 5.76
N SER A 76 -7.64 3.60 6.06
CA SER A 76 -8.54 3.44 7.21
C SER A 76 -7.80 3.72 8.53
N VAL A 77 -6.57 3.22 8.65
CA VAL A 77 -5.74 3.49 9.83
C VAL A 77 -5.47 4.98 9.99
N LEU A 78 -5.12 5.65 8.90
CA LEU A 78 -4.82 7.08 8.93
C LEU A 78 -6.04 7.90 9.32
N GLN A 79 -7.22 7.56 8.80
CA GLN A 79 -8.46 8.24 9.15
C GLN A 79 -8.81 8.00 10.62
N GLU A 80 -8.64 6.78 11.09
CA GLU A 80 -8.90 6.43 12.49
C GLU A 80 -8.04 7.28 13.42
N TYR A 81 -6.75 7.41 13.11
CA TYR A 81 -5.84 8.20 13.93
C TYR A 81 -6.16 9.69 13.88
N THR A 82 -6.68 10.18 12.77
CA THR A 82 -7.11 11.58 12.68
C THR A 82 -8.20 11.89 13.69
N THR A 83 -9.09 10.92 13.96
CA THR A 83 -10.16 11.11 14.93
C THR A 83 -9.73 10.80 16.37
N GLN A 84 -8.78 9.88 16.55
CA GLN A 84 -8.39 9.41 17.89
C GLN A 84 -7.22 10.18 18.49
N LEU A 85 -6.28 10.66 17.65
CA LEU A 85 -5.06 11.31 18.12
C LEU A 85 -5.13 12.80 17.85
N LYS A 86 -4.95 13.60 18.90
CA LYS A 86 -5.04 15.05 18.77
C LYS A 86 -3.96 15.59 17.84
N ASP A 87 -4.38 16.46 16.94
CA ASP A 87 -3.50 17.14 15.98
C ASP A 87 -2.79 16.22 14.99
N PHE A 88 -3.20 14.96 14.92
CA PHE A 88 -2.67 14.03 13.92
C PHE A 88 -3.13 14.46 12.54
N GLN A 89 -2.18 14.69 11.64
CA GLN A 89 -2.43 15.11 10.27
C GLN A 89 -1.64 14.21 9.31
N TYR A 90 -2.24 13.92 8.16
CA TYR A 90 -1.54 13.12 7.16
C TYR A 90 -1.87 13.59 5.75
N THR A 91 -0.95 13.27 4.85
CA THR A 91 -1.15 13.35 3.41
C THR A 91 -0.92 11.96 2.84
N TYR A 92 -1.83 11.49 2.01
CA TYR A 92 -1.71 10.18 1.39
C TYR A 92 -1.53 10.34 -0.12
N PHE A 93 -0.45 9.78 -0.66
CA PHE A 93 -0.20 9.76 -2.10
C PHE A 93 -0.67 8.43 -2.67
N ASP A 94 -1.61 8.48 -3.62
CA ASP A 94 -2.16 7.29 -4.26
C ASP A 94 -1.25 6.83 -5.39
N ALA A 95 -0.14 6.21 -5.01
CA ALA A 95 0.84 5.71 -5.97
C ALA A 95 0.27 4.61 -6.84
N TYR A 96 -0.72 3.85 -6.34
CA TYR A 96 -1.30 2.74 -7.09
C TYR A 96 -1.94 3.23 -8.37
N ASN A 97 -2.83 4.21 -8.28
CA ASN A 97 -3.54 4.71 -9.47
C ASN A 97 -2.63 5.51 -10.39
N VAL A 98 -1.71 6.29 -9.83
CA VAL A 98 -0.74 7.03 -10.64
C VAL A 98 0.13 6.07 -11.43
N PHE A 99 0.65 5.04 -10.78
CA PHE A 99 1.50 4.04 -11.41
C PHE A 99 0.74 3.28 -12.50
N LEU A 100 -0.50 2.89 -12.22
CA LEU A 100 -1.34 2.16 -13.17
C LEU A 100 -1.61 3.01 -14.42
N ASN A 101 -1.93 4.29 -14.23
CA ASN A 101 -2.17 5.20 -15.35
C ASN A 101 -0.93 5.39 -16.21
N LEU A 102 0.25 5.49 -15.59
CA LEU A 102 1.51 5.61 -16.33
C LEU A 102 1.75 4.40 -17.23
N ILE A 103 1.41 3.20 -16.75
CA ILE A 103 1.59 1.97 -17.51
C ILE A 103 0.55 1.84 -18.62
N GLN A 104 -0.71 2.17 -18.34
CA GLN A 104 -1.81 1.99 -19.27
C GLN A 104 -1.89 3.10 -20.31
N GLN A 105 -1.47 4.31 -19.96
CA GLN A 105 -1.55 5.48 -20.82
C GLN A 105 -0.24 6.27 -20.80
N PRO A 106 0.87 5.65 -21.22
CA PRO A 106 2.18 6.32 -21.12
C PRO A 106 2.27 7.60 -21.94
N ALA A 107 1.55 7.70 -23.04
CA ALA A 107 1.58 8.90 -23.89
C ALA A 107 1.02 10.12 -23.21
N THR A 108 0.12 9.95 -22.21
CA THR A 108 -0.46 11.07 -21.47
C THR A 108 0.57 11.78 -20.61
N TYR A 109 1.60 11.06 -20.18
CA TYR A 109 2.60 11.58 -19.25
C TYR A 109 3.96 11.82 -19.90
N GLY A 110 4.02 11.69 -21.19
CA GLY A 110 5.24 11.87 -21.94
C GLY A 110 5.96 10.60 -22.24
#